data_4373317e9829cc8d12fd6facedd27c8d
#
_entry.id   4373317e9829cc8d12fd6facedd27c8d
#
_cell.length_a   1.000
_cell.length_b   1.000
_cell.length_c   1.000
_cell.angle_alpha   90.00
_cell.angle_beta   90.00
_cell.angle_gamma   90.00
#
_symmetry.space_group_name_H-M   'P 1'
#
loop_
_entity.id
_entity.type
_entity.pdbx_description
1 polymer ?
#
loop_
_entity_poly.entity_id
_entity_poly.type
_entity_poly.pdbx_seq_one_letter_code
_entity_poly.pdbx_strand_id
1 'polypeptide(L)'
;MKDDKKLELLLERFYQRYNKYNTKVLEKLGEVIKKFDGISPSTAHKIAQELKYGTDIDNLIAELSQLSGKSIKDVEEAFDLVAEENVAFAEVYAKAKNMEFVDYKDNEQLKRLVKAIAGETNATFKNIARAKAIGFVLKDADGNKIFKNLRQIYNDLIDEAVFNVTTGITDYQSAMRSVMKQLADSGIKIHEEKVGYPSGYNVRIDSAVRQNVLTGIRQVNLEVQKQVGRDFGADGVEISAHSPCAEDHLSIQGKQYSNAEFKRLNGSLERPIGEYNCRHFVFSIVLGVSQPSYSQKMLNQMNRESQSIVEYEGKKYTAYEATQVQRKLETAIRKEKDRQIIARASGDKEGVGTAQSNITTLTQKYNDFSKNAGLDTYKNRLTVSGYRRVNPNNVN
;
A
#
# COMPACT_ATOMS: atom_id res chain seq x y z
N MET A 1 18.55 5.28 7.95
CA MET A 1 18.35 6.36 6.97
C MET A 1 18.10 7.65 7.75
N LYS A 2 18.93 8.67 7.57
CA LYS A 2 18.79 9.95 8.29
C LYS A 2 17.56 10.77 7.83
N ASP A 3 16.91 10.39 6.74
CA ASP A 3 15.84 11.20 6.14
C ASP A 3 14.60 10.34 5.85
N ASP A 4 13.75 10.20 6.88
CA ASP A 4 12.43 9.57 6.74
C ASP A 4 11.58 10.22 5.63
N LYS A 5 11.85 11.50 5.31
CA LYS A 5 11.15 12.22 4.25
C LYS A 5 11.49 11.69 2.85
N LYS A 6 12.76 11.35 2.59
CA LYS A 6 13.13 10.76 1.28
C LYS A 6 12.47 9.40 1.06
N LEU A 7 12.44 8.57 2.12
CA LEU A 7 11.76 7.29 2.07
C LEU A 7 10.25 7.46 1.82
N GLU A 8 9.59 8.33 2.56
CA GLU A 8 8.17 8.60 2.36
C GLU A 8 7.88 9.15 0.95
N LEU A 9 8.71 10.03 0.41
CA LEU A 9 8.58 10.54 -0.96
C LEU A 9 8.74 9.43 -2.01
N LEU A 10 9.67 8.52 -1.81
CA LEU A 10 9.85 7.37 -2.69
C LEU A 10 8.61 6.45 -2.67
N LEU A 11 8.15 6.09 -1.47
CA LEU A 11 6.95 5.26 -1.31
C LEU A 11 5.70 5.93 -1.87
N GLU A 12 5.61 7.26 -1.77
CA GLU A 12 4.52 8.06 -2.35
C GLU A 12 4.51 7.99 -3.88
N ARG A 13 5.67 8.02 -4.55
CA ARG A 13 5.76 7.88 -6.02
C ARG A 13 5.19 6.54 -6.49
N PHE A 14 5.51 5.44 -5.81
CA PHE A 14 4.95 4.13 -6.12
C PHE A 14 3.45 4.11 -5.88
N TYR A 15 3.00 4.61 -4.73
CA TYR A 15 1.59 4.69 -4.39
C TYR A 15 0.80 5.45 -5.46
N GLN A 16 1.22 6.67 -5.82
CA GLN A 16 0.53 7.53 -6.79
C GLN A 16 0.47 6.90 -8.18
N ARG A 17 1.52 6.21 -8.61
CA ARG A 17 1.56 5.52 -9.89
C ARG A 17 0.44 4.47 -10.01
N TYR A 18 0.31 3.60 -9.02
CA TYR A 18 -0.69 2.54 -9.04
C TYR A 18 -2.09 3.04 -8.67
N ASN A 19 -2.19 4.09 -7.89
CA ASN A 19 -3.45 4.79 -7.63
C ASN A 19 -4.00 5.40 -8.93
N LYS A 20 -3.17 6.05 -9.72
CA LYS A 20 -3.55 6.58 -11.04
C LYS A 20 -4.02 5.46 -11.99
N TYR A 21 -3.36 4.33 -11.98
CA TYR A 21 -3.76 3.17 -12.77
C TYR A 21 -5.13 2.63 -12.30
N ASN A 22 -5.35 2.48 -10.99
CA ASN A 22 -6.66 2.09 -10.45
C ASN A 22 -7.77 3.03 -10.92
N THR A 23 -7.55 4.34 -10.86
CA THR A 23 -8.51 5.34 -11.36
C THR A 23 -8.83 5.11 -12.84
N LYS A 24 -7.82 4.95 -13.67
CA LYS A 24 -8.01 4.73 -15.12
C LYS A 24 -8.84 3.49 -15.43
N VAL A 25 -8.61 2.41 -14.69
CA VAL A 25 -9.42 1.19 -14.84
C VAL A 25 -10.86 1.44 -14.41
N LEU A 26 -11.10 2.10 -13.27
CA LEU A 26 -12.46 2.41 -12.81
C LEU A 26 -13.19 3.34 -13.80
N GLU A 27 -12.52 4.35 -14.34
CA GLU A 27 -13.07 5.23 -15.39
C GLU A 27 -13.45 4.40 -16.64
N LYS A 28 -12.58 3.51 -17.08
CA LYS A 28 -12.86 2.66 -18.26
C LYS A 28 -14.05 1.72 -18.03
N LEU A 29 -14.15 1.11 -16.85
CA LEU A 29 -15.31 0.28 -16.51
C LEU A 29 -16.61 1.11 -16.43
N GLY A 30 -16.55 2.33 -15.89
CA GLY A 30 -17.68 3.27 -15.91
C GLY A 30 -18.11 3.66 -17.33
N GLU A 31 -17.15 3.93 -18.22
CA GLU A 31 -17.43 4.22 -19.64
C GLU A 31 -18.12 3.05 -20.36
N VAL A 32 -17.73 1.80 -20.04
CA VAL A 32 -18.41 0.60 -20.55
C VAL A 32 -19.87 0.60 -20.12
N ILE A 33 -20.15 0.82 -18.83
CA ILE A 33 -21.52 0.89 -18.30
C ILE A 33 -22.32 1.97 -19.03
N LYS A 34 -21.76 3.15 -19.24
CA LYS A 34 -22.43 4.26 -19.91
C LYS A 34 -22.86 3.94 -21.34
N LYS A 35 -22.12 3.11 -22.07
CA LYS A 35 -22.45 2.75 -23.46
C LYS A 35 -23.76 1.96 -23.60
N PHE A 36 -24.23 1.35 -22.52
CA PHE A 36 -25.46 0.56 -22.50
C PHE A 36 -26.68 1.32 -21.98
N ASP A 37 -26.52 2.57 -21.54
CA ASP A 37 -27.61 3.37 -21.01
C ASP A 37 -28.52 3.88 -22.12
N GLY A 38 -29.83 3.65 -22.00
CA GLY A 38 -30.85 4.17 -22.90
C GLY A 38 -30.88 3.58 -24.32
N ILE A 39 -30.29 2.39 -24.54
CA ILE A 39 -30.19 1.77 -25.86
C ILE A 39 -31.16 0.58 -26.01
N SER A 40 -31.41 0.16 -27.26
CA SER A 40 -32.23 -1.01 -27.56
C SER A 40 -31.47 -2.33 -27.36
N PRO A 41 -32.15 -3.47 -27.12
CA PRO A 41 -31.52 -4.79 -26.99
C PRO A 41 -30.62 -5.17 -28.17
N SER A 42 -31.05 -4.89 -29.42
CA SER A 42 -30.25 -5.18 -30.63
C SER A 42 -28.95 -4.34 -30.67
N THR A 43 -29.04 -3.08 -30.28
CA THR A 43 -27.86 -2.18 -30.14
C THR A 43 -26.94 -2.67 -29.05
N ALA A 44 -27.48 -3.13 -27.90
CA ALA A 44 -26.69 -3.67 -26.80
C ALA A 44 -25.85 -4.88 -27.22
N HIS A 45 -26.43 -5.83 -27.97
CA HIS A 45 -25.69 -6.98 -28.51
C HIS A 45 -24.54 -6.57 -29.42
N LYS A 46 -24.77 -5.59 -30.30
CA LYS A 46 -23.73 -5.07 -31.20
C LYS A 46 -22.58 -4.43 -30.44
N ILE A 47 -22.89 -3.55 -29.49
CA ILE A 47 -21.89 -2.89 -28.65
C ILE A 47 -21.12 -3.93 -27.83
N ALA A 48 -21.80 -4.95 -27.28
CA ALA A 48 -21.12 -6.01 -26.54
C ALA A 48 -20.09 -6.76 -27.38
N GLN A 49 -20.41 -7.08 -28.63
CA GLN A 49 -19.46 -7.70 -29.58
C GLN A 49 -18.27 -6.77 -29.85
N GLU A 50 -18.51 -5.50 -30.14
CA GLU A 50 -17.44 -4.52 -30.39
C GLU A 50 -16.51 -4.38 -29.17
N LEU A 51 -17.05 -4.35 -27.93
CA LEU A 51 -16.26 -4.25 -26.71
C LEU A 51 -15.47 -5.53 -26.39
N LYS A 52 -16.09 -6.71 -26.56
CA LYS A 52 -15.43 -8.01 -26.27
C LYS A 52 -14.28 -8.32 -27.23
N TYR A 53 -14.40 -7.91 -28.49
CA TYR A 53 -13.37 -8.09 -29.52
C TYR A 53 -12.46 -6.87 -29.69
N GLY A 54 -12.72 -5.78 -28.97
CA GLY A 54 -11.89 -4.58 -28.99
C GLY A 54 -10.60 -4.73 -28.18
N THR A 55 -9.72 -3.75 -28.34
CA THR A 55 -8.38 -3.74 -27.72
C THR A 55 -8.33 -3.01 -26.37
N ASP A 56 -9.45 -2.48 -25.87
CA ASP A 56 -9.48 -1.64 -24.68
C ASP A 56 -8.86 -2.31 -23.43
N ILE A 57 -9.27 -3.57 -23.19
CA ILE A 57 -8.75 -4.32 -22.04
C ILE A 57 -7.27 -4.71 -22.23
N ASP A 58 -6.87 -5.02 -23.46
CA ASP A 58 -5.48 -5.35 -23.78
C ASP A 58 -4.56 -4.15 -23.59
N ASN A 59 -5.02 -2.95 -23.95
CA ASN A 59 -4.30 -1.70 -23.73
C ASN A 59 -4.09 -1.41 -22.22
N LEU A 60 -5.12 -1.65 -21.39
CA LEU A 60 -4.97 -1.51 -19.93
C LEU A 60 -3.96 -2.52 -19.37
N ILE A 61 -3.98 -3.76 -19.82
CA ILE A 61 -3.03 -4.79 -19.40
C ILE A 61 -1.60 -4.44 -19.86
N ALA A 62 -1.43 -3.97 -21.07
CA ALA A 62 -0.13 -3.53 -21.61
C ALA A 62 0.45 -2.34 -20.82
N GLU A 63 -0.40 -1.36 -20.48
CA GLU A 63 0.02 -0.22 -19.65
C GLU A 63 0.48 -0.68 -18.26
N LEU A 64 -0.22 -1.61 -17.62
CA LEU A 64 0.18 -2.16 -16.34
C LEU A 64 1.56 -2.84 -16.42
N SER A 65 1.81 -3.57 -17.50
CA SER A 65 3.12 -4.19 -17.75
C SER A 65 4.24 -3.14 -17.86
N GLN A 66 3.99 -2.04 -18.60
CA GLN A 66 4.94 -0.93 -18.69
C GLN A 66 5.19 -0.24 -17.33
N LEU A 67 4.14 0.00 -16.54
CA LEU A 67 4.26 0.57 -15.20
C LEU A 67 5.07 -0.34 -14.28
N SER A 68 4.87 -1.65 -14.38
CA SER A 68 5.63 -2.64 -13.61
C SER A 68 7.11 -2.65 -14.00
N GLY A 69 7.43 -2.60 -15.30
CA GLY A 69 8.80 -2.50 -15.79
C GLY A 69 9.53 -1.23 -15.31
N LYS A 70 8.83 -0.09 -15.29
CA LYS A 70 9.35 1.15 -14.72
C LYS A 70 9.58 1.03 -13.21
N SER A 71 8.67 0.38 -12.50
CA SER A 71 8.78 0.19 -11.05
C SER A 71 9.97 -0.70 -10.67
N ILE A 72 10.29 -1.70 -11.49
CA ILE A 72 11.49 -2.55 -11.30
C ILE A 72 12.76 -1.70 -11.32
N LYS A 73 12.90 -0.81 -12.30
CA LYS A 73 14.06 0.09 -12.38
C LYS A 73 14.15 1.05 -11.19
N ASP A 74 13.01 1.66 -10.83
CA ASP A 74 12.96 2.57 -9.69
C ASP A 74 13.32 1.87 -8.36
N VAL A 75 12.99 0.57 -8.20
CA VAL A 75 13.37 -0.23 -7.02
C VAL A 75 14.88 -0.47 -6.99
N GLU A 76 15.48 -0.84 -8.11
CA GLU A 76 16.92 -1.08 -8.20
C GLU A 76 17.70 0.18 -7.82
N GLU A 77 17.36 1.32 -8.44
CA GLU A 77 17.98 2.63 -8.12
C GLU A 77 17.79 3.04 -6.65
N ALA A 78 16.59 2.82 -6.10
CA ALA A 78 16.30 3.15 -4.71
C ALA A 78 17.07 2.28 -3.71
N PHE A 79 17.28 1.01 -4.01
CA PHE A 79 17.98 0.09 -3.12
C PHE A 79 19.48 0.35 -3.14
N ASP A 80 20.05 0.69 -4.29
CA ASP A 80 21.43 1.14 -4.39
C ASP A 80 21.65 2.42 -3.54
N LEU A 81 20.76 3.40 -3.65
CA LEU A 81 20.84 4.64 -2.86
C LEU A 81 20.75 4.36 -1.34
N VAL A 82 19.84 3.48 -0.92
CA VAL A 82 19.71 3.09 0.50
C VAL A 82 20.98 2.38 0.98
N ALA A 83 21.57 1.52 0.15
CA ALA A 83 22.82 0.85 0.49
C ALA A 83 24.00 1.83 0.60
N GLU A 84 24.15 2.76 -0.34
CA GLU A 84 25.16 3.84 -0.28
C GLU A 84 25.03 4.66 1.01
N GLU A 85 23.83 5.12 1.38
CA GLU A 85 23.60 5.89 2.61
C GLU A 85 23.95 5.10 3.88
N ASN A 86 23.67 3.79 3.89
CA ASN A 86 24.01 2.94 5.06
C ASN A 86 25.51 2.66 5.17
N VAL A 87 26.20 2.47 4.04
CA VAL A 87 27.66 2.27 4.01
C VAL A 87 28.37 3.57 4.41
N ALA A 88 27.94 4.71 3.89
CA ALA A 88 28.51 6.02 4.26
C ALA A 88 28.41 6.31 5.78
N PHE A 89 27.37 5.82 6.45
CA PHE A 89 27.30 5.91 7.92
C PHE A 89 28.41 5.10 8.61
N ALA A 90 28.79 3.97 8.03
CA ALA A 90 29.87 3.12 8.54
C ALA A 90 31.26 3.72 8.36
N GLU A 91 31.46 4.59 7.36
CA GLU A 91 32.73 5.32 7.15
C GLU A 91 33.16 6.11 8.40
N VAL A 92 32.17 6.67 9.11
CA VAL A 92 32.42 7.43 10.37
C VAL A 92 33.08 6.54 11.43
N TYR A 93 32.61 5.28 11.55
CA TYR A 93 33.17 4.31 12.50
C TYR A 93 34.54 3.80 12.04
N ALA A 94 34.71 3.55 10.76
CA ALA A 94 35.99 3.11 10.20
C ALA A 94 37.10 4.14 10.46
N LYS A 95 36.83 5.41 10.17
CA LYS A 95 37.74 6.52 10.46
C LYS A 95 38.07 6.63 11.96
N ALA A 96 37.08 6.50 12.82
CA ALA A 96 37.29 6.58 14.27
C ALA A 96 38.17 5.45 14.82
N LYS A 97 38.17 4.29 14.18
CA LYS A 97 38.95 3.10 14.59
C LYS A 97 40.21 2.87 13.73
N ASN A 98 40.52 3.74 12.78
CA ASN A 98 41.61 3.60 11.84
C ASN A 98 41.60 2.26 11.07
N MET A 99 40.40 1.85 10.63
CA MET A 99 40.17 0.63 9.87
C MET A 99 40.06 0.92 8.39
N GLU A 100 40.39 -0.08 7.55
CA GLU A 100 40.12 -0.02 6.12
C GLU A 100 38.62 0.08 5.86
N PHE A 101 38.21 0.99 5.01
CA PHE A 101 36.82 1.21 4.61
C PHE A 101 36.68 1.00 3.11
N VAL A 102 35.69 0.18 2.74
CA VAL A 102 35.36 -0.07 1.33
C VAL A 102 34.02 0.62 1.04
N ASP A 103 34.04 1.58 0.13
CA ASP A 103 32.83 2.28 -0.34
C ASP A 103 31.87 1.27 -0.99
N TYR A 104 30.56 1.55 -0.95
CA TYR A 104 29.54 0.73 -1.61
C TYR A 104 29.87 0.49 -3.10
N LYS A 105 30.36 1.53 -3.78
CA LYS A 105 30.73 1.48 -5.22
C LYS A 105 31.83 0.48 -5.54
N ASP A 106 32.67 0.18 -4.58
CA ASP A 106 33.79 -0.76 -4.72
C ASP A 106 33.52 -2.12 -4.07
N ASN A 107 32.38 -2.26 -3.37
CA ASN A 107 32.00 -3.48 -2.66
C ASN A 107 31.10 -4.38 -3.52
N GLU A 108 31.73 -5.21 -4.37
CA GLU A 108 31.03 -6.12 -5.28
C GLU A 108 30.18 -7.18 -4.56
N GLN A 109 30.54 -7.59 -3.34
CA GLN A 109 29.76 -8.54 -2.56
C GLN A 109 28.46 -7.88 -2.10
N LEU A 110 28.52 -6.66 -1.60
CA LEU A 110 27.36 -5.92 -1.14
C LEU A 110 26.42 -5.56 -2.30
N LYS A 111 26.96 -5.15 -3.44
CA LYS A 111 26.18 -4.93 -4.67
C LYS A 111 25.39 -6.18 -5.09
N ARG A 112 26.03 -7.36 -5.06
CA ARG A 112 25.33 -8.62 -5.38
C ARG A 112 24.22 -8.91 -4.39
N LEU A 113 24.41 -8.65 -3.10
CA LEU A 113 23.41 -8.83 -2.07
C LEU A 113 22.21 -7.88 -2.28
N VAL A 114 22.46 -6.59 -2.49
CA VAL A 114 21.43 -5.58 -2.76
C VAL A 114 20.63 -5.95 -4.02
N LYS A 115 21.32 -6.38 -5.07
CA LYS A 115 20.68 -6.84 -6.31
C LYS A 115 19.81 -8.10 -6.10
N ALA A 116 20.21 -9.03 -5.23
CA ALA A 116 19.40 -10.18 -4.89
C ALA A 116 18.10 -9.77 -4.18
N ILE A 117 18.18 -8.89 -3.19
CA ILE A 117 17.02 -8.34 -2.47
C ILE A 117 16.11 -7.54 -3.43
N ALA A 118 16.68 -6.75 -4.33
CA ALA A 118 15.92 -6.08 -5.37
C ALA A 118 15.21 -7.09 -6.28
N GLY A 119 15.85 -8.21 -6.61
CA GLY A 119 15.27 -9.32 -7.38
C GLY A 119 14.04 -9.92 -6.72
N GLU A 120 14.07 -10.15 -5.42
CA GLU A 120 12.93 -10.64 -4.62
C GLU A 120 11.78 -9.63 -4.60
N THR A 121 12.08 -8.37 -4.33
CA THR A 121 11.10 -7.27 -4.38
C THR A 121 10.49 -7.14 -5.77
N ASN A 122 11.30 -7.27 -6.82
CA ASN A 122 10.87 -7.18 -8.20
C ASN A 122 10.00 -8.37 -8.65
N ALA A 123 10.02 -9.51 -7.95
CA ALA A 123 9.13 -10.63 -8.23
C ALA A 123 7.65 -10.22 -8.13
N THR A 124 7.29 -9.38 -7.16
CA THR A 124 5.93 -8.82 -7.05
C THR A 124 5.57 -7.99 -8.28
N PHE A 125 6.47 -7.14 -8.79
CA PHE A 125 6.21 -6.35 -9.99
C PHE A 125 6.09 -7.22 -11.26
N LYS A 126 6.89 -8.28 -11.37
CA LYS A 126 6.75 -9.28 -12.43
C LYS A 126 5.41 -10.01 -12.37
N ASN A 127 4.91 -10.31 -11.16
CA ASN A 127 3.59 -10.90 -10.96
C ASN A 127 2.47 -9.93 -11.33
N ILE A 128 2.59 -8.65 -10.95
CA ILE A 128 1.66 -7.58 -11.34
C ILE A 128 1.52 -7.49 -12.87
N ALA A 129 2.62 -7.64 -13.61
CA ALA A 129 2.61 -7.61 -15.08
C ALA A 129 1.84 -8.79 -15.72
N ARG A 130 1.51 -9.83 -14.95
CA ARG A 130 0.73 -10.97 -15.44
C ARG A 130 -0.76 -10.67 -15.33
N ALA A 131 -1.47 -10.61 -16.45
CA ALA A 131 -2.89 -10.27 -16.51
C ALA A 131 -3.81 -11.10 -15.59
N LYS A 132 -3.43 -12.35 -15.28
CA LYS A 132 -4.20 -13.25 -14.41
C LYS A 132 -4.14 -12.90 -12.91
N ALA A 133 -3.08 -12.22 -12.48
CA ALA A 133 -2.87 -11.88 -11.07
C ALA A 133 -3.55 -10.57 -10.65
N ILE A 134 -4.11 -9.82 -11.58
CA ILE A 134 -4.71 -8.51 -11.34
C ILE A 134 -6.20 -8.53 -11.62
N GLY A 135 -6.98 -8.06 -10.66
CA GLY A 135 -8.45 -8.05 -10.80
C GLY A 135 -9.13 -7.42 -9.59
N PHE A 136 -10.34 -7.87 -9.34
CA PHE A 136 -11.19 -7.39 -8.27
C PHE A 136 -11.70 -8.54 -7.41
N VAL A 137 -11.99 -8.26 -6.15
CA VAL A 137 -12.69 -9.19 -5.26
C VAL A 137 -14.12 -8.69 -5.12
N LEU A 138 -15.05 -9.46 -5.66
CA LEU A 138 -16.48 -9.19 -5.61
C LEU A 138 -17.17 -10.21 -4.71
N LYS A 139 -18.42 -9.96 -4.38
CA LYS A 139 -19.30 -10.93 -3.72
C LYS A 139 -20.17 -11.62 -4.76
N ASP A 140 -20.26 -12.94 -4.67
CA ASP A 140 -21.25 -13.72 -5.43
C ASP A 140 -22.67 -13.59 -4.83
N ALA A 141 -23.62 -14.31 -5.40
CA ALA A 141 -25.03 -14.31 -4.94
C ALA A 141 -25.17 -14.78 -3.49
N ASP A 142 -24.28 -15.67 -3.03
CA ASP A 142 -24.29 -16.22 -1.67
C ASP A 142 -23.49 -15.34 -0.68
N GLY A 143 -22.90 -14.23 -1.16
CA GLY A 143 -22.11 -13.30 -0.36
C GLY A 143 -20.65 -13.70 -0.17
N ASN A 144 -20.17 -14.79 -0.80
CA ASN A 144 -18.79 -15.22 -0.73
C ASN A 144 -17.90 -14.30 -1.57
N LYS A 145 -16.68 -14.10 -1.08
CA LYS A 145 -15.69 -13.29 -1.79
C LYS A 145 -15.00 -14.11 -2.87
N ILE A 146 -15.12 -13.69 -4.11
CA ILE A 146 -14.46 -14.30 -5.27
C ILE A 146 -13.54 -13.29 -5.95
N PHE A 147 -12.35 -13.76 -6.33
CA PHE A 147 -11.45 -12.99 -7.16
C PHE A 147 -11.77 -13.24 -8.64
N LYS A 148 -11.88 -12.17 -9.41
CA LYS A 148 -12.00 -12.21 -10.87
C LYS A 148 -10.92 -11.32 -11.48
N ASN A 149 -10.16 -11.85 -12.42
CA ASN A 149 -9.14 -11.05 -13.11
C ASN A 149 -9.76 -9.93 -13.96
N LEU A 150 -8.94 -8.98 -14.38
CA LEU A 150 -9.42 -7.77 -15.05
C LEU A 150 -10.20 -8.09 -16.33
N ARG A 151 -9.80 -9.09 -17.10
CA ARG A 151 -10.52 -9.51 -18.33
C ARG A 151 -11.87 -10.16 -18.00
N GLN A 152 -11.92 -11.00 -16.96
CA GLN A 152 -13.18 -11.59 -16.51
C GLN A 152 -14.15 -10.50 -16.08
N ILE A 153 -13.70 -9.55 -15.24
CA ILE A 153 -14.53 -8.41 -14.81
C ILE A 153 -15.07 -7.62 -15.99
N TYR A 154 -14.21 -7.35 -16.97
CA TYR A 154 -14.62 -6.58 -18.15
C TYR A 154 -15.72 -7.30 -18.95
N ASN A 155 -15.58 -8.60 -19.15
CA ASN A 155 -16.58 -9.40 -19.86
C ASN A 155 -17.87 -9.55 -19.04
N ASP A 156 -17.78 -9.87 -17.75
CA ASP A 156 -18.94 -10.01 -16.87
C ASP A 156 -19.74 -8.70 -16.80
N LEU A 157 -19.05 -7.56 -16.77
CA LEU A 157 -19.71 -6.24 -16.78
C LEU A 157 -20.47 -5.98 -18.07
N ILE A 158 -19.93 -6.39 -19.22
CA ILE A 158 -20.62 -6.30 -20.51
C ILE A 158 -21.85 -7.21 -20.50
N ASP A 159 -21.72 -8.45 -20.03
CA ASP A 159 -22.83 -9.42 -19.98
C ASP A 159 -23.95 -8.94 -19.05
N GLU A 160 -23.60 -8.41 -17.87
CA GLU A 160 -24.55 -7.81 -16.92
C GLU A 160 -25.27 -6.61 -17.54
N ALA A 161 -24.54 -5.76 -18.26
CA ALA A 161 -25.13 -4.61 -18.94
C ALA A 161 -26.11 -5.03 -20.05
N VAL A 162 -25.74 -6.01 -20.88
CA VAL A 162 -26.63 -6.59 -21.90
C VAL A 162 -27.88 -7.20 -21.26
N PHE A 163 -27.71 -7.98 -20.19
CA PHE A 163 -28.82 -8.57 -19.46
C PHE A 163 -29.81 -7.52 -18.98
N ASN A 164 -29.32 -6.45 -18.33
CA ASN A 164 -30.17 -5.38 -17.82
C ASN A 164 -30.94 -4.66 -18.95
N VAL A 165 -30.31 -4.41 -20.09
CA VAL A 165 -30.97 -3.78 -21.25
C VAL A 165 -32.01 -4.73 -21.88
N THR A 166 -31.70 -6.02 -22.03
CA THR A 166 -32.57 -6.99 -22.69
C THR A 166 -33.77 -7.39 -21.83
N THR A 167 -33.64 -7.35 -20.51
CA THR A 167 -34.75 -7.61 -19.57
C THR A 167 -35.67 -6.40 -19.35
N GLY A 168 -35.36 -5.25 -19.97
CA GLY A 168 -36.20 -4.07 -19.91
C GLY A 168 -36.20 -3.35 -18.56
N ILE A 169 -35.08 -3.41 -17.84
CA ILE A 169 -34.94 -2.66 -16.59
C ILE A 169 -35.07 -1.17 -16.88
N THR A 170 -36.07 -0.53 -16.24
CA THR A 170 -36.39 0.89 -16.48
C THR A 170 -35.40 1.85 -15.85
N ASP A 171 -34.73 1.46 -14.77
CA ASP A 171 -33.68 2.24 -14.11
C ASP A 171 -32.32 1.51 -14.21
N TYR A 172 -31.71 1.59 -15.38
CA TYR A 172 -30.44 0.97 -15.68
C TYR A 172 -29.32 1.44 -14.75
N GLN A 173 -29.24 2.74 -14.44
CA GLN A 173 -28.20 3.29 -13.57
C GLN A 173 -28.30 2.71 -12.15
N SER A 174 -29.49 2.64 -11.57
CA SER A 174 -29.69 2.03 -10.26
C SER A 174 -29.34 0.53 -10.25
N ALA A 175 -29.67 -0.21 -11.31
CA ALA A 175 -29.32 -1.61 -11.45
C ALA A 175 -27.79 -1.81 -11.42
N MET A 176 -27.04 -0.94 -12.09
CA MET A 176 -25.57 -1.01 -12.16
C MET A 176 -24.85 -0.48 -10.91
N ARG A 177 -25.53 0.27 -10.01
CA ARG A 177 -24.88 0.86 -8.81
C ARG A 177 -24.27 -0.17 -7.89
N SER A 178 -24.93 -1.34 -7.73
CA SER A 178 -24.39 -2.40 -6.87
C SER A 178 -23.04 -2.91 -7.39
N VAL A 179 -22.94 -3.13 -8.68
CA VAL A 179 -21.69 -3.57 -9.34
C VAL A 179 -20.62 -2.49 -9.25
N MET A 180 -20.96 -1.24 -9.59
CA MET A 180 -20.04 -0.10 -9.47
C MET A 180 -19.50 0.08 -8.06
N LYS A 181 -20.38 -0.06 -7.05
CA LYS A 181 -19.97 0.00 -5.64
C LYS A 181 -19.00 -1.11 -5.28
N GLN A 182 -19.25 -2.36 -5.70
CA GLN A 182 -18.36 -3.48 -5.42
C GLN A 182 -16.98 -3.28 -6.08
N LEU A 183 -16.93 -2.81 -7.32
CA LEU A 183 -15.69 -2.49 -8.03
C LEU A 183 -14.88 -1.40 -7.30
N ALA A 184 -15.52 -0.31 -6.92
CA ALA A 184 -14.87 0.78 -6.19
C ALA A 184 -14.40 0.35 -4.79
N ASP A 185 -15.22 -0.41 -4.06
CA ASP A 185 -14.88 -0.92 -2.72
C ASP A 185 -13.71 -1.90 -2.74
N SER A 186 -13.66 -2.72 -3.77
CA SER A 186 -12.52 -3.59 -3.99
C SER A 186 -11.27 -2.76 -4.34
N GLY A 187 -11.37 -1.90 -5.32
CA GLY A 187 -10.22 -1.40 -6.07
C GLY A 187 -9.45 -2.55 -6.71
N ILE A 188 -8.48 -2.24 -7.54
CA ILE A 188 -7.64 -3.28 -8.15
C ILE A 188 -6.85 -4.02 -7.08
N LYS A 189 -6.89 -5.35 -7.12
CA LYS A 189 -6.16 -6.26 -6.23
C LYS A 189 -5.06 -7.01 -6.98
N ILE A 190 -4.00 -7.32 -6.25
CA ILE A 190 -3.07 -8.38 -6.61
C ILE A 190 -3.58 -9.65 -5.94
N HIS A 191 -3.69 -10.71 -6.72
CA HIS A 191 -4.05 -12.04 -6.25
C HIS A 191 -2.82 -12.93 -6.18
N GLU A 192 -2.58 -13.52 -5.03
CA GLU A 192 -1.52 -14.51 -4.82
C GLU A 192 -2.14 -15.76 -4.19
N GLU A 193 -1.88 -16.91 -4.80
CA GLU A 193 -2.19 -18.19 -4.19
C GLU A 193 -1.23 -18.42 -3.02
N LYS A 194 -1.77 -18.50 -1.80
CA LYS A 194 -0.99 -18.80 -0.60
C LYS A 194 -1.59 -19.96 0.15
N VAL A 195 -0.73 -20.85 0.62
CA VAL A 195 -1.12 -21.97 1.51
C VAL A 195 -1.77 -21.39 2.77
N GLY A 196 -2.94 -21.90 3.15
CA GLY A 196 -3.71 -21.42 4.30
C GLY A 196 -4.72 -20.31 3.99
N TYR A 197 -4.79 -19.82 2.75
CA TYR A 197 -5.79 -18.84 2.29
C TYR A 197 -6.60 -19.44 1.13
N PRO A 198 -7.72 -20.12 1.38
CA PRO A 198 -8.51 -20.78 0.33
C PRO A 198 -9.02 -19.85 -0.78
N SER A 199 -9.24 -18.57 -0.46
CA SER A 199 -9.66 -17.52 -1.41
C SER A 199 -8.48 -16.75 -2.02
N GLY A 200 -7.23 -17.18 -1.75
CA GLY A 200 -6.02 -16.43 -2.09
C GLY A 200 -5.81 -15.19 -1.22
N TYR A 201 -4.61 -14.65 -1.26
CA TYR A 201 -4.27 -13.38 -0.60
C TYR A 201 -4.52 -12.23 -1.57
N ASN A 202 -5.46 -11.35 -1.21
CA ASN A 202 -5.93 -10.28 -2.09
C ASN A 202 -5.67 -8.91 -1.44
N VAL A 203 -4.70 -8.15 -1.95
CA VAL A 203 -4.34 -6.82 -1.44
C VAL A 203 -4.52 -5.77 -2.54
N ARG A 204 -4.96 -4.57 -2.18
CA ARG A 204 -4.99 -3.44 -3.14
C ARG A 204 -3.59 -3.22 -3.73
N ILE A 205 -3.53 -3.01 -5.03
CA ILE A 205 -2.27 -2.87 -5.78
C ILE A 205 -1.38 -1.76 -5.22
N ASP A 206 -1.97 -0.60 -4.88
CA ASP A 206 -1.27 0.53 -4.28
C ASP A 206 -0.65 0.20 -2.92
N SER A 207 -1.39 -0.52 -2.09
CA SER A 207 -0.94 -0.95 -0.75
C SER A 207 0.10 -2.07 -0.82
N ALA A 208 -0.10 -3.05 -1.70
CA ALA A 208 0.83 -4.15 -1.91
C ALA A 208 2.19 -3.66 -2.40
N VAL A 209 2.19 -2.76 -3.38
CA VAL A 209 3.42 -2.17 -3.91
C VAL A 209 4.17 -1.38 -2.84
N ARG A 210 3.46 -0.52 -2.10
CA ARG A 210 4.07 0.25 -1.01
C ARG A 210 4.68 -0.67 0.05
N GLN A 211 3.95 -1.71 0.47
CA GLN A 211 4.42 -2.68 1.47
C GLN A 211 5.64 -3.45 0.98
N ASN A 212 5.62 -3.90 -0.25
CA ASN A 212 6.71 -4.68 -0.85
C ASN A 212 8.01 -3.86 -0.95
N VAL A 213 7.94 -2.63 -1.46
CA VAL A 213 9.10 -1.74 -1.56
C VAL A 213 9.65 -1.40 -0.16
N LEU A 214 8.78 -1.10 0.79
CA LEU A 214 9.19 -0.80 2.17
C LEU A 214 9.89 -2.00 2.84
N THR A 215 9.37 -3.21 2.65
CA THR A 215 9.99 -4.43 3.18
C THR A 215 11.37 -4.65 2.55
N GLY A 216 11.49 -4.50 1.22
CA GLY A 216 12.77 -4.63 0.54
C GLY A 216 13.81 -3.60 1.02
N ILE A 217 13.45 -2.34 1.18
CA ILE A 217 14.34 -1.30 1.73
C ILE A 217 14.87 -1.69 3.12
N ARG A 218 14.03 -2.28 3.95
CA ARG A 218 14.43 -2.73 5.29
C ARG A 218 15.33 -3.94 5.27
N GLN A 219 15.09 -4.87 4.35
CA GLN A 219 16.00 -5.99 4.12
C GLN A 219 17.37 -5.50 3.66
N VAL A 220 17.43 -4.53 2.74
CA VAL A 220 18.70 -3.89 2.33
C VAL A 220 19.38 -3.28 3.56
N ASN A 221 18.67 -2.47 4.35
CA ASN A 221 19.24 -1.90 5.57
C ASN A 221 19.81 -2.97 6.50
N LEU A 222 19.03 -4.01 6.82
CA LEU A 222 19.43 -5.07 7.72
C LEU A 222 20.69 -5.81 7.23
N GLU A 223 20.74 -6.16 5.95
CA GLU A 223 21.86 -6.94 5.40
C GLU A 223 23.12 -6.07 5.24
N VAL A 224 22.97 -4.80 4.84
CA VAL A 224 24.10 -3.85 4.82
C VAL A 224 24.64 -3.67 6.25
N GLN A 225 23.79 -3.46 7.24
CA GLN A 225 24.20 -3.32 8.63
C GLN A 225 24.91 -4.58 9.15
N LYS A 226 24.44 -5.77 8.80
CA LYS A 226 25.12 -7.01 9.17
C LYS A 226 26.50 -7.15 8.54
N GLN A 227 26.67 -6.76 7.28
CA GLN A 227 27.96 -6.86 6.60
C GLN A 227 28.95 -5.84 7.17
N VAL A 228 28.55 -4.58 7.25
CA VAL A 228 29.33 -3.53 7.85
C VAL A 228 29.68 -3.86 9.31
N GLY A 229 28.72 -4.36 10.07
CA GLY A 229 28.95 -4.78 11.45
C GLY A 229 30.03 -5.86 11.58
N ARG A 230 30.06 -6.86 10.66
CA ARG A 230 31.13 -7.87 10.65
C ARG A 230 32.51 -7.26 10.45
N ASP A 231 32.63 -6.28 9.58
CA ASP A 231 33.89 -5.60 9.29
C ASP A 231 34.40 -4.83 10.52
N PHE A 232 33.50 -4.35 11.41
CA PHE A 232 33.84 -3.70 12.67
C PHE A 232 33.94 -4.61 13.88
N GLY A 233 33.71 -5.92 13.73
CA GLY A 233 33.62 -6.85 14.83
C GLY A 233 32.38 -6.63 15.69
N ALA A 234 31.27 -6.18 15.09
CA ALA A 234 29.99 -6.05 15.79
C ALA A 234 29.46 -7.40 16.21
N ASP A 235 29.13 -7.51 17.48
CA ASP A 235 28.61 -8.72 18.11
C ASP A 235 27.15 -8.58 18.56
N GLY A 236 26.57 -7.37 18.36
CA GLY A 236 25.20 -7.03 18.73
C GLY A 236 24.52 -6.09 17.77
N VAL A 237 23.26 -5.80 18.09
CA VAL A 237 22.40 -4.87 17.38
C VAL A 237 21.66 -3.94 18.35
N GLU A 238 21.35 -2.73 17.89
CA GLU A 238 20.40 -1.84 18.53
C GLU A 238 19.16 -1.69 17.64
N ILE A 239 17.98 -1.84 18.23
CA ILE A 239 16.70 -1.60 17.57
C ILE A 239 16.33 -0.12 17.72
N SER A 240 15.94 0.57 16.64
CA SER A 240 15.44 1.94 16.75
C SER A 240 14.16 2.01 17.59
N ALA A 241 13.84 3.17 18.16
CA ALA A 241 12.61 3.40 18.90
C ALA A 241 11.77 4.52 18.27
N HIS A 242 10.45 4.41 18.38
CA HIS A 242 9.50 5.43 17.95
C HIS A 242 8.18 5.34 18.73
N SER A 243 7.42 6.44 18.75
CA SER A 243 6.05 6.50 19.28
C SER A 243 5.11 7.00 18.16
N PRO A 244 3.87 6.48 18.02
CA PRO A 244 3.36 5.29 18.69
C PRO A 244 3.91 3.98 18.11
N CYS A 245 4.17 3.02 18.99
CA CYS A 245 4.70 1.71 18.68
C CYS A 245 3.66 0.62 18.95
N ALA A 246 3.72 -0.47 18.19
CA ALA A 246 2.87 -1.63 18.40
C ALA A 246 3.24 -2.35 19.71
N GLU A 247 2.25 -3.00 20.35
CA GLU A 247 2.37 -3.54 21.69
C GLU A 247 3.49 -4.60 21.80
N ASP A 248 3.59 -5.49 20.81
CA ASP A 248 4.63 -6.54 20.76
C ASP A 248 6.06 -6.00 20.60
N HIS A 249 6.21 -4.73 20.18
CA HIS A 249 7.51 -4.08 20.04
C HIS A 249 7.87 -3.13 21.20
N LEU A 250 6.92 -2.80 22.08
CA LEU A 250 7.16 -1.85 23.19
C LEU A 250 8.30 -2.27 24.12
N SER A 251 8.41 -3.57 24.38
CA SER A 251 9.39 -4.09 25.33
C SER A 251 10.81 -4.20 24.76
N ILE A 252 10.94 -4.16 23.41
CA ILE A 252 12.19 -4.45 22.71
C ILE A 252 12.81 -3.26 21.99
N GLN A 253 12.00 -2.24 21.66
CA GLN A 253 12.49 -1.07 20.93
C GLN A 253 13.54 -0.28 21.73
N GLY A 254 14.49 0.31 21.01
CA GLY A 254 15.55 1.16 21.56
C GLY A 254 16.58 0.43 22.42
N LYS A 255 16.55 -0.90 22.45
CA LYS A 255 17.46 -1.72 23.26
C LYS A 255 18.54 -2.39 22.39
N GLN A 256 19.63 -2.74 23.08
CA GLN A 256 20.76 -3.46 22.52
C GLN A 256 20.67 -4.94 22.86
N TYR A 257 20.99 -5.78 21.90
CA TYR A 257 20.94 -7.25 21.99
C TYR A 257 22.16 -7.84 21.31
N SER A 258 22.67 -8.99 21.82
CA SER A 258 23.62 -9.79 21.03
C SER A 258 22.96 -10.29 19.73
N ASN A 259 23.74 -10.59 18.72
CA ASN A 259 23.24 -11.13 17.46
C ASN A 259 22.41 -12.42 17.66
N ALA A 260 22.82 -13.26 18.60
CA ALA A 260 22.09 -14.50 18.94
C ALA A 260 20.74 -14.23 19.63
N GLU A 261 20.73 -13.29 20.59
CA GLU A 261 19.50 -12.87 21.30
C GLU A 261 18.53 -12.20 20.32
N PHE A 262 19.01 -11.29 19.46
CA PHE A 262 18.17 -10.66 18.45
C PHE A 262 17.54 -11.68 17.49
N LYS A 263 18.33 -12.64 16.99
CA LYS A 263 17.81 -13.69 16.11
C LYS A 263 16.69 -14.49 16.76
N ARG A 264 16.87 -14.89 18.03
CA ARG A 264 15.86 -15.63 18.79
C ARG A 264 14.63 -14.78 19.06
N LEU A 265 14.83 -13.55 19.54
CA LEU A 265 13.77 -12.60 19.83
C LEU A 265 12.94 -12.29 18.57
N ASN A 266 13.59 -11.92 17.48
CA ASN A 266 12.92 -11.56 16.25
C ASN A 266 12.12 -12.73 15.63
N GLY A 267 12.63 -13.95 15.79
CA GLY A 267 11.95 -15.17 15.34
C GLY A 267 10.75 -15.57 16.22
N SER A 268 10.61 -15.01 17.44
CA SER A 268 9.48 -15.25 18.33
C SER A 268 8.35 -14.20 18.25
N LEU A 269 8.59 -13.10 17.52
CA LEU A 269 7.59 -12.04 17.37
C LEU A 269 6.51 -12.46 16.36
N GLU A 270 5.28 -12.08 16.63
CA GLU A 270 4.17 -12.20 15.66
C GLU A 270 4.45 -11.35 14.41
N ARG A 271 5.07 -10.19 14.59
CA ARG A 271 5.51 -9.27 13.54
C ARG A 271 7.01 -9.02 13.68
N PRO A 272 7.86 -9.76 12.96
CA PRO A 272 9.29 -9.55 13.01
C PRO A 272 9.71 -8.11 12.69
N ILE A 273 10.76 -7.64 13.35
CA ILE A 273 11.35 -6.34 13.06
C ILE A 273 11.80 -6.29 11.60
N GLY A 274 11.36 -5.26 10.89
CA GLY A 274 11.63 -5.07 9.47
C GLY A 274 10.58 -5.66 8.52
N GLU A 275 9.56 -6.37 9.02
CA GLU A 275 8.48 -6.95 8.22
C GLU A 275 7.13 -6.26 8.47
N TYR A 276 6.12 -6.57 7.65
CA TYR A 276 4.71 -6.18 7.85
C TYR A 276 4.47 -4.68 8.18
N ASN A 277 5.15 -3.76 7.49
CA ASN A 277 5.10 -2.32 7.77
C ASN A 277 5.69 -1.89 9.15
N CYS A 278 6.48 -2.73 9.78
CA CYS A 278 7.27 -2.33 10.94
C CYS A 278 8.11 -1.09 10.61
N ARG A 279 8.18 -0.10 11.51
CA ARG A 279 8.95 1.13 11.32
C ARG A 279 10.35 1.09 11.93
N HIS A 280 10.66 0.03 12.67
CA HIS A 280 11.95 -0.11 13.31
C HIS A 280 13.05 -0.43 12.30
N PHE A 281 14.23 0.15 12.55
CA PHE A 281 15.49 -0.19 11.90
C PHE A 281 16.39 -0.91 12.90
N VAL A 282 17.35 -1.64 12.39
CA VAL A 282 18.35 -2.37 13.17
C VAL A 282 19.73 -1.82 12.81
N PHE A 283 20.53 -1.50 13.80
CA PHE A 283 21.88 -0.99 13.67
C PHE A 283 22.87 -1.96 14.32
N SER A 284 23.94 -2.31 13.63
CA SER A 284 25.03 -3.12 14.18
C SER A 284 25.82 -2.33 15.20
N ILE A 285 26.16 -2.97 16.34
CA ILE A 285 26.87 -2.38 17.45
C ILE A 285 27.94 -3.34 18.01
N VAL A 286 28.90 -2.78 18.76
CA VAL A 286 29.81 -3.54 19.60
C VAL A 286 29.30 -3.45 21.04
N LEU A 287 28.86 -4.58 21.60
CA LEU A 287 28.29 -4.64 22.95
C LEU A 287 29.33 -4.19 24.00
N GLY A 288 28.84 -3.43 24.97
CA GLY A 288 29.70 -2.88 26.03
C GLY A 288 30.60 -1.71 25.59
N VAL A 289 30.66 -1.39 24.31
CA VAL A 289 31.43 -0.27 23.74
C VAL A 289 30.50 0.78 23.12
N SER A 290 29.55 0.34 22.29
CA SER A 290 28.60 1.25 21.66
C SER A 290 27.64 1.83 22.70
N GLN A 291 27.57 3.16 22.76
CA GLN A 291 26.64 3.83 23.68
C GLN A 291 25.20 3.66 23.16
N PRO A 292 24.22 3.36 24.03
CA PRO A 292 22.82 3.30 23.64
C PRO A 292 22.34 4.65 23.09
N SER A 293 21.66 4.62 21.94
CA SER A 293 21.08 5.83 21.32
C SER A 293 19.90 6.39 22.13
N TYR A 294 19.28 5.57 22.96
CA TYR A 294 18.10 5.94 23.75
C TYR A 294 18.37 5.74 25.25
N SER A 295 18.15 6.79 26.03
CA SER A 295 18.16 6.66 27.50
C SER A 295 16.90 5.91 27.95
N GLN A 296 16.99 5.24 29.14
CA GLN A 296 15.82 4.58 29.74
C GLN A 296 14.65 5.55 29.97
N LYS A 297 14.94 6.82 30.26
CA LYS A 297 13.93 7.88 30.43
C LYS A 297 13.19 8.12 29.11
N MET A 298 13.90 8.21 27.98
CA MET A 298 13.30 8.38 26.64
C MET A 298 12.43 7.18 26.28
N LEU A 299 12.91 5.95 26.47
CA LEU A 299 12.14 4.73 26.18
C LEU A 299 10.88 4.64 27.04
N ASN A 300 10.98 4.95 28.32
CA ASN A 300 9.83 4.98 29.23
C ASN A 300 8.80 6.03 28.80
N GLN A 301 9.24 7.17 28.27
CA GLN A 301 8.37 8.20 27.75
C GLN A 301 7.68 7.71 26.47
N MET A 302 8.41 7.21 25.47
CA MET A 302 7.86 6.69 24.22
C MET A 302 6.87 5.55 24.45
N ASN A 303 7.16 4.65 25.40
CA ASN A 303 6.27 3.56 25.76
C ASN A 303 4.98 4.07 26.41
N ARG A 304 5.06 5.05 27.33
CA ARG A 304 3.87 5.69 27.90
C ARG A 304 3.03 6.41 26.85
N GLU A 305 3.66 7.14 25.94
CA GLU A 305 2.98 7.78 24.81
C GLU A 305 2.26 6.76 23.94
N SER A 306 2.92 5.62 23.61
CA SER A 306 2.33 4.54 22.81
C SER A 306 1.12 3.88 23.49
N GLN A 307 1.13 3.81 24.82
CA GLN A 307 0.07 3.22 25.66
C GLN A 307 -0.97 4.25 26.13
N SER A 308 -0.77 5.55 25.81
CA SER A 308 -1.72 6.59 26.21
C SER A 308 -3.11 6.30 25.62
N ILE A 309 -4.14 6.60 26.42
CA ILE A 309 -5.53 6.33 26.02
C ILE A 309 -6.15 7.60 25.44
N VAL A 310 -6.70 7.43 24.23
CA VAL A 310 -7.52 8.41 23.54
C VAL A 310 -8.98 7.98 23.66
N GLU A 311 -9.87 8.86 24.08
CA GLU A 311 -11.31 8.62 24.11
C GLU A 311 -12.00 9.41 22.99
N TYR A 312 -12.79 8.73 22.14
CA TYR A 312 -13.53 9.35 21.07
C TYR A 312 -14.89 8.64 20.87
N GLU A 313 -15.97 9.39 20.85
CA GLU A 313 -17.35 8.87 20.74
C GLU A 313 -17.64 7.72 21.74
N GLY A 314 -17.17 7.85 23.00
CA GLY A 314 -17.36 6.86 24.07
C GLY A 314 -16.53 5.58 23.94
N LYS A 315 -15.60 5.52 22.99
CA LYS A 315 -14.65 4.42 22.81
C LYS A 315 -13.25 4.82 23.21
N LYS A 316 -12.53 3.90 23.84
CA LYS A 316 -11.14 4.09 24.25
C LYS A 316 -10.21 3.36 23.28
N TYR A 317 -9.11 4.01 22.94
CA TYR A 317 -8.09 3.49 22.03
C TYR A 317 -6.70 3.78 22.63
N THR A 318 -5.76 2.87 22.51
CA THR A 318 -4.34 3.22 22.69
C THR A 318 -3.89 4.17 21.58
N ALA A 319 -2.79 4.89 21.76
CA ALA A 319 -2.26 5.75 20.71
C ALA A 319 -1.97 4.97 19.41
N TYR A 320 -1.51 3.72 19.52
CA TYR A 320 -1.33 2.84 18.36
C TYR A 320 -2.67 2.50 17.68
N GLU A 321 -3.68 2.07 18.43
CA GLU A 321 -5.01 1.77 17.90
C GLU A 321 -5.64 3.00 17.25
N ALA A 322 -5.46 4.19 17.82
CA ALA A 322 -5.92 5.45 17.23
C ALA A 322 -5.32 5.65 15.82
N THR A 323 -4.04 5.33 15.61
CA THR A 323 -3.45 5.38 14.26
C THR A 323 -4.12 4.39 13.29
N GLN A 324 -4.57 3.23 13.77
CA GLN A 324 -5.26 2.24 12.93
C GLN A 324 -6.68 2.70 12.59
N VAL A 325 -7.38 3.36 13.52
CA VAL A 325 -8.70 4.00 13.25
C VAL A 325 -8.55 5.10 12.19
N GLN A 326 -7.53 5.96 12.34
CA GLN A 326 -7.23 7.00 11.35
C GLN A 326 -7.02 6.41 9.96
N ARG A 327 -6.25 5.31 9.83
CA ARG A 327 -6.04 4.61 8.55
C ARG A 327 -7.31 3.99 7.97
N LYS A 328 -8.22 3.48 8.83
CA LYS A 328 -9.54 2.99 8.38
C LYS A 328 -10.36 4.13 7.77
N LEU A 329 -10.34 5.32 8.38
CA LEU A 329 -11.02 6.51 7.85
C LEU A 329 -10.40 6.97 6.53
N GLU A 330 -9.06 7.02 6.41
CA GLU A 330 -8.36 7.32 5.16
C GLU A 330 -8.79 6.35 4.04
N THR A 331 -8.89 5.07 4.36
CA THR A 331 -9.31 4.04 3.40
C THR A 331 -10.77 4.21 2.99
N ALA A 332 -11.67 4.54 3.93
CA ALA A 332 -13.07 4.78 3.66
C ALA A 332 -13.26 6.00 2.73
N ILE A 333 -12.53 7.09 2.98
CA ILE A 333 -12.56 8.29 2.13
C ILE A 333 -12.10 7.95 0.70
N ARG A 334 -11.01 7.18 0.55
CA ARG A 334 -10.53 6.78 -0.78
C ARG A 334 -11.53 5.92 -1.53
N LYS A 335 -12.21 4.99 -0.86
CA LYS A 335 -13.27 4.18 -1.47
C LYS A 335 -14.44 5.03 -1.97
N GLU A 336 -14.88 6.03 -1.21
CA GLU A 336 -15.93 6.94 -1.68
C GLU A 336 -15.46 7.79 -2.87
N LYS A 337 -14.18 8.17 -2.93
CA LYS A 337 -13.60 8.82 -4.12
C LYS A 337 -13.58 7.90 -5.33
N ASP A 338 -13.22 6.63 -5.14
CA ASP A 338 -13.28 5.61 -6.20
C ASP A 338 -14.73 5.41 -6.68
N ARG A 339 -15.72 5.40 -5.77
CA ARG A 339 -17.16 5.34 -6.13
C ARG A 339 -17.59 6.55 -6.95
N GLN A 340 -17.16 7.76 -6.55
CA GLN A 340 -17.47 8.96 -7.33
C GLN A 340 -16.87 8.90 -8.74
N ILE A 341 -15.65 8.39 -8.88
CA ILE A 341 -14.97 8.28 -10.18
C ILE A 341 -15.74 7.36 -11.13
N ILE A 342 -16.10 6.16 -10.70
CA ILE A 342 -16.83 5.22 -11.55
C ILE A 342 -18.26 5.70 -11.85
N ALA A 343 -18.93 6.30 -10.86
CA ALA A 343 -20.27 6.88 -11.04
C ALA A 343 -20.24 8.03 -12.06
N ARG A 344 -19.25 8.90 -11.99
CA ARG A 344 -19.08 9.99 -12.97
C ARG A 344 -18.80 9.45 -14.38
N ALA A 345 -17.96 8.44 -14.51
CA ALA A 345 -17.62 7.84 -15.79
C ALA A 345 -18.82 7.11 -16.42
N SER A 346 -19.68 6.51 -15.60
CA SER A 346 -20.92 5.86 -16.04
C SER A 346 -22.08 6.84 -16.33
N GLY A 347 -21.98 8.10 -15.90
CA GLY A 347 -23.06 9.09 -16.01
C GLY A 347 -24.07 9.04 -14.86
N ASP A 348 -23.81 8.27 -13.79
CA ASP A 348 -24.68 8.17 -12.61
C ASP A 348 -24.56 9.42 -11.72
N LYS A 349 -25.33 10.44 -12.01
CA LYS A 349 -25.34 11.71 -11.28
C LYS A 349 -25.68 11.54 -9.80
N GLU A 350 -26.67 10.72 -9.48
CA GLU A 350 -27.07 10.45 -8.09
C GLU A 350 -25.97 9.75 -7.29
N GLY A 351 -25.31 8.76 -7.90
CA GLY A 351 -24.13 8.10 -7.33
C GLY A 351 -22.97 9.06 -7.06
N VAL A 352 -22.74 10.02 -7.96
CA VAL A 352 -21.75 11.10 -7.77
C VAL A 352 -22.10 11.97 -6.56
N GLY A 353 -23.35 12.40 -6.43
CA GLY A 353 -23.83 13.22 -5.29
C GLY A 353 -23.70 12.49 -3.96
N THR A 354 -24.15 11.24 -3.92
CA THR A 354 -24.08 10.38 -2.74
C THR A 354 -22.63 10.17 -2.29
N ALA A 355 -21.76 9.81 -3.21
CA ALA A 355 -20.33 9.61 -2.90
C ALA A 355 -19.70 10.90 -2.39
N GLN A 356 -20.02 12.06 -2.98
CA GLN A 356 -19.49 13.35 -2.52
C GLN A 356 -19.96 13.70 -1.10
N SER A 357 -21.22 13.45 -0.75
CA SER A 357 -21.74 13.65 0.60
C SER A 357 -21.00 12.78 1.61
N ASN A 358 -20.80 11.50 1.29
CA ASN A 358 -20.05 10.58 2.12
C ASN A 358 -18.58 11.01 2.30
N ILE A 359 -17.91 11.48 1.23
CA ILE A 359 -16.54 12.01 1.31
C ILE A 359 -16.48 13.18 2.27
N THR A 360 -17.45 14.10 2.22
CA THR A 360 -17.50 15.27 3.10
C THR A 360 -17.62 14.84 4.56
N THR A 361 -18.59 13.98 4.89
CA THR A 361 -18.83 13.46 6.24
C THR A 361 -17.63 12.70 6.80
N LEU A 362 -17.06 11.78 5.99
CA LEU A 362 -15.89 11.00 6.40
C LEU A 362 -14.64 11.86 6.59
N THR A 363 -14.47 12.91 5.76
CA THR A 363 -13.33 13.83 5.88
C THR A 363 -13.46 14.68 7.15
N GLN A 364 -14.66 15.12 7.49
CA GLN A 364 -14.90 15.80 8.76
C GLN A 364 -14.59 14.87 9.94
N LYS A 365 -15.12 13.64 9.94
CA LYS A 365 -14.83 12.65 10.98
C LYS A 365 -13.33 12.34 11.11
N TYR A 366 -12.61 12.24 9.99
CA TYR A 366 -11.16 12.05 9.97
C TYR A 366 -10.42 13.20 10.66
N ASN A 367 -10.81 14.45 10.34
CA ASN A 367 -10.18 15.64 10.93
C ASN A 367 -10.49 15.72 12.44
N ASP A 368 -11.74 15.51 12.83
CA ASP A 368 -12.19 15.59 14.22
C ASP A 368 -11.52 14.48 15.06
N PHE A 369 -11.49 13.25 14.55
CA PHE A 369 -10.81 12.13 15.19
C PHE A 369 -9.31 12.41 15.34
N SER A 370 -8.64 12.84 14.27
CA SER A 370 -7.20 13.11 14.28
C SER A 370 -6.84 14.20 15.28
N LYS A 371 -7.63 15.29 15.31
CA LYS A 371 -7.45 16.38 16.27
C LYS A 371 -7.62 15.90 17.73
N ASN A 372 -8.68 15.13 17.99
CA ASN A 372 -8.94 14.59 19.33
C ASN A 372 -7.84 13.62 19.78
N ALA A 373 -7.34 12.80 18.87
CA ALA A 373 -6.28 11.83 19.13
C ALA A 373 -4.86 12.44 19.13
N GLY A 374 -4.70 13.74 18.88
CA GLY A 374 -3.39 14.37 18.76
C GLY A 374 -2.56 13.85 17.59
N LEU A 375 -3.22 13.33 16.53
CA LEU A 375 -2.57 12.77 15.37
C LEU A 375 -2.46 13.79 14.23
N ASP A 376 -1.32 13.79 13.54
CA ASP A 376 -1.16 14.58 12.33
C ASP A 376 -2.11 14.11 11.22
N THR A 377 -2.60 15.07 10.42
CA THR A 377 -3.40 14.78 9.24
C THR A 377 -2.53 14.71 7.99
N TYR A 378 -2.72 13.66 7.20
CA TYR A 378 -1.93 13.41 5.99
C TYR A 378 -2.80 13.54 4.75
N LYS A 379 -2.84 14.74 4.15
CA LYS A 379 -3.65 15.02 2.94
C LYS A 379 -3.28 14.13 1.76
N ASN A 380 -1.98 13.83 1.58
CA ASN A 380 -1.48 12.93 0.54
C ASN A 380 -2.10 11.53 0.63
N ARG A 381 -2.33 11.01 1.84
CA ARG A 381 -2.97 9.69 2.06
C ARG A 381 -4.46 9.66 1.70
N LEU A 382 -5.09 10.81 1.62
CA LEU A 382 -6.48 10.96 1.17
C LEU A 382 -6.57 11.17 -0.35
N THR A 383 -5.45 11.38 -1.03
CA THR A 383 -5.43 11.70 -2.46
C THR A 383 -5.79 10.48 -3.29
N VAL A 384 -6.76 10.66 -4.19
CA VAL A 384 -7.09 9.72 -5.26
C VAL A 384 -6.98 10.48 -6.58
N SER A 385 -6.19 9.96 -7.49
CA SER A 385 -6.00 10.54 -8.82
C SER A 385 -7.37 10.59 -9.53
N GLY A 386 -7.64 11.64 -10.29
CA GLY A 386 -8.91 11.77 -11.02
C GLY A 386 -10.13 12.18 -10.18
N TYR A 387 -10.05 12.13 -8.84
CA TYR A 387 -11.12 12.67 -8.01
C TYR A 387 -11.28 14.17 -8.21
N ARG A 388 -12.52 14.63 -8.35
CA ARG A 388 -12.89 16.04 -8.43
C ARG A 388 -14.02 16.33 -7.46
N ARG A 389 -13.80 17.29 -6.56
CA ARG A 389 -14.85 17.74 -5.68
C ARG A 389 -16.00 18.36 -6.49
N VAL A 390 -17.21 17.94 -6.21
CA VAL A 390 -18.43 18.48 -6.80
C VAL A 390 -19.32 19.05 -5.69
N ASN A 391 -20.20 19.97 -6.03
CA ASN A 391 -21.26 20.37 -5.11
C ASN A 391 -22.39 19.32 -5.21
N PRO A 392 -22.73 18.60 -4.13
CA PRO A 392 -23.77 17.56 -4.17
C PRO A 392 -25.12 18.08 -4.66
N ASN A 393 -25.41 19.36 -4.43
CA ASN A 393 -26.69 20.01 -4.80
C ASN A 393 -26.72 20.48 -6.27
N ASN A 394 -25.58 20.45 -6.98
CA ASN A 394 -25.45 20.95 -8.36
C ASN A 394 -25.07 19.82 -9.34
N VAL A 395 -25.35 18.58 -9.00
CA VAL A 395 -25.11 17.42 -9.88
C VAL A 395 -26.34 17.26 -10.80
N ASN A 396 -26.61 18.30 -11.62
CA ASN A 396 -27.68 18.29 -12.64
C ASN A 396 -27.15 17.81 -13.99
#